data_243440cc13d6de05d4c41f3dd2539f41
#
_entry.id   243440cc13d6de05d4c41f3dd2539f41
#
_cell.length_a   1.000
_cell.length_b   1.000
_cell.length_c   1.000
_cell.angle_alpha   90.00
_cell.angle_beta   90.00
_cell.angle_gamma   90.00
#
_symmetry.space_group_name_H-M   'P 1'
#
loop_
_entity.id
_entity.type
_entity.pdbx_description
1 polymer ?
#
loop_
_entity_poly.entity_id
_entity_poly.type
_entity_poly.pdbx_seq_one_letter_code
_entity_poly.pdbx_strand_id
1 'polypeptide(L)'
;MLDKTINLSIPVKESILFSLKESTEEFSQELVYLSALMLYKRRKLSLGKAAELAGYNKIDFIFKLKTEGEAIFDYNDDEIDEIFSASKQLP
;
A
#
# COMPACT_ATOMS: atom_id res chain seq x y z
N MET A 1 22.70 0.44 -7.81
CA MET A 1 22.16 1.68 -8.41
C MET A 1 21.26 2.39 -7.39
N LEU A 2 21.42 3.69 -7.27
CA LEU A 2 20.60 4.45 -6.35
C LEU A 2 19.27 4.81 -7.00
N ASP A 3 18.20 4.58 -6.25
CA ASP A 3 16.85 4.88 -6.68
C ASP A 3 16.51 6.30 -6.24
N LYS A 4 16.18 7.15 -7.19
CA LYS A 4 15.87 8.56 -6.89
C LYS A 4 14.40 8.71 -6.59
N THR A 5 14.09 9.51 -5.57
CA THR A 5 12.72 9.86 -5.26
C THR A 5 12.33 11.08 -6.11
N ILE A 6 11.24 10.97 -6.82
CA ILE A 6 10.68 12.03 -7.63
C ILE A 6 9.39 12.49 -6.97
N ASN A 7 9.26 13.77 -6.75
CA ASN A 7 8.04 14.32 -6.17
C ASN A 7 7.05 14.67 -7.28
N LEU A 8 5.86 14.11 -7.19
CA LEU A 8 4.79 14.40 -8.14
C LEU A 8 3.83 15.40 -7.54
N SER A 9 3.40 16.35 -8.36
CA SER A 9 2.43 17.35 -7.94
C SER A 9 1.12 17.05 -8.65
N ILE A 10 0.07 16.81 -7.89
CA ILE A 10 -1.25 16.44 -8.42
C ILE A 10 -2.25 17.52 -8.04
N PRO A 11 -2.85 18.22 -9.01
CA PRO A 11 -3.86 19.21 -8.68
C PRO A 11 -5.18 18.55 -8.29
N VAL A 12 -5.72 18.98 -7.16
CA VAL A 12 -6.99 18.46 -6.65
C VAL A 12 -7.82 19.66 -6.21
N LYS A 13 -9.06 19.71 -6.65
CA LYS A 13 -9.96 20.79 -6.24
C LYS A 13 -10.27 20.66 -4.75
N GLU A 14 -10.29 21.78 -4.06
CA GLU A 14 -10.56 21.82 -2.63
C GLU A 14 -11.89 21.14 -2.28
N SER A 15 -12.90 21.29 -3.16
CA SER A 15 -14.20 20.67 -2.94
C SER A 15 -14.14 19.14 -2.83
N ILE A 16 -13.15 18.52 -3.48
CA ILE A 16 -12.97 17.07 -3.38
C ILE A 16 -12.54 16.69 -1.96
N LEU A 17 -11.61 17.44 -1.39
CA LEU A 17 -11.14 17.19 -0.03
C LEU A 17 -12.27 17.38 0.98
N PHE A 18 -13.10 18.40 0.79
CA PHE A 18 -14.27 18.61 1.62
C PHE A 18 -15.26 17.46 1.52
N SER A 19 -15.50 16.96 0.32
CA SER A 19 -16.40 15.83 0.10
C SER A 19 -15.91 14.58 0.82
N LEU A 20 -14.61 14.37 0.85
CA LEU A 20 -13.99 13.21 1.49
C LEU A 20 -13.80 13.43 3.00
N LYS A 21 -13.90 14.68 3.47
CA LYS A 21 -13.62 15.05 4.85
C LYS A 21 -12.20 14.66 5.24
N GLU A 22 -11.26 14.90 4.34
CA GLU A 22 -9.86 14.56 4.55
C GLU A 22 -8.97 15.79 4.42
N SER A 23 -7.88 15.78 5.17
CA SER A 23 -6.84 16.78 5.01
C SER A 23 -6.00 16.46 3.77
N THR A 24 -5.13 17.39 3.39
CA THR A 24 -4.22 17.17 2.28
C THR A 24 -3.32 15.96 2.53
N GLU A 25 -2.82 15.83 3.76
CA GLU A 25 -1.94 14.73 4.14
C GLU A 25 -2.68 13.40 4.11
N GLU A 26 -3.90 13.37 4.66
CA GLU A 26 -4.71 12.15 4.66
C GLU A 26 -5.01 11.69 3.25
N PHE A 27 -5.41 12.62 2.38
CA PHE A 27 -5.72 12.29 1.00
C PHE A 27 -4.47 11.84 0.24
N SER A 28 -3.33 12.48 0.49
CA SER A 28 -2.08 12.08 -0.16
C SER A 28 -1.73 10.63 0.17
N GLN A 29 -1.83 10.24 1.43
CA GLN A 29 -1.55 8.87 1.86
C GLN A 29 -2.55 7.88 1.27
N GLU A 30 -3.82 8.25 1.26
CA GLU A 30 -4.84 7.40 0.66
C GLU A 30 -4.61 7.22 -0.84
N LEU A 31 -4.24 8.30 -1.51
CA LEU A 31 -3.99 8.28 -2.95
C LEU A 31 -2.86 7.32 -3.32
N VAL A 32 -1.74 7.38 -2.60
CA VAL A 32 -0.63 6.48 -2.90
C VAL A 32 -0.96 5.04 -2.54
N TYR A 33 -1.70 4.81 -1.45
CA TYR A 33 -2.13 3.47 -1.07
C TYR A 33 -3.06 2.87 -2.13
N LEU A 34 -4.08 3.63 -2.52
CA LEU A 34 -5.04 3.15 -3.52
C LEU A 34 -4.38 2.91 -4.88
N SER A 35 -3.43 3.77 -5.25
CA SER A 35 -2.67 3.60 -6.48
C SER A 35 -1.82 2.32 -6.40
N ALA A 36 -1.14 2.11 -5.29
CA ALA A 36 -0.30 0.93 -5.10
C ALA A 36 -1.16 -0.34 -5.15
N LEU A 37 -2.31 -0.32 -4.47
CA LEU A 37 -3.23 -1.45 -4.46
C LEU A 37 -3.70 -1.79 -5.87
N MET A 38 -4.14 -0.79 -6.62
CA MET A 38 -4.66 -1.01 -7.96
C MET A 38 -3.56 -1.50 -8.92
N LEU A 39 -2.37 -0.91 -8.82
CA LEU A 39 -1.25 -1.31 -9.67
C LEU A 39 -0.80 -2.73 -9.35
N TYR A 40 -0.88 -3.12 -8.08
CA TYR A 40 -0.62 -4.51 -7.69
C TYR A 40 -1.69 -5.45 -8.26
N LYS A 41 -2.96 -5.09 -8.10
CA LYS A 41 -4.07 -5.93 -8.60
C LYS A 41 -4.01 -6.10 -10.11
N ARG A 42 -3.56 -5.09 -10.83
CA ARG A 42 -3.42 -5.14 -12.28
C ARG A 42 -2.08 -5.75 -12.71
N ARG A 43 -1.30 -6.23 -11.75
CA ARG A 43 0.01 -6.86 -11.99
C ARG A 43 1.00 -5.93 -12.69
N LYS A 44 0.86 -4.63 -12.44
CA LYS A 44 1.82 -3.63 -12.93
C LYS A 44 2.98 -3.48 -11.98
N LEU A 45 2.75 -3.70 -10.69
CA LEU A 45 3.79 -3.67 -9.65
C LEU A 45 3.76 -4.98 -8.87
N SER A 46 4.94 -5.44 -8.48
CA SER A 46 5.06 -6.57 -7.56
C SER A 46 4.54 -6.15 -6.19
N LEU A 47 4.29 -7.13 -5.33
CA LEU A 47 3.85 -6.86 -3.96
C LEU A 47 4.86 -5.96 -3.24
N GLY A 48 6.16 -6.25 -3.37
CA GLY A 48 7.19 -5.44 -2.73
C GLY A 48 7.24 -4.01 -3.24
N LYS A 49 7.12 -3.84 -4.57
CA LYS A 49 7.14 -2.50 -5.16
C LYS A 49 5.89 -1.70 -4.81
N ALA A 50 4.74 -2.37 -4.74
CA ALA A 50 3.51 -1.72 -4.33
C ALA A 50 3.60 -1.27 -2.87
N ALA A 51 4.17 -2.11 -2.01
CA ALA A 51 4.39 -1.76 -0.61
C ALA A 51 5.29 -0.52 -0.50
N GLU A 52 6.39 -0.48 -1.26
CA GLU A 52 7.28 0.69 -1.28
C GLU A 52 6.53 1.96 -1.68
N LEU A 53 5.73 1.88 -2.74
CA LEU A 53 4.96 3.03 -3.21
C LEU A 53 4.03 3.55 -2.12
N ALA A 54 3.37 2.63 -1.41
CA ALA A 54 2.42 2.98 -0.38
C ALA A 54 3.07 3.42 0.93
N GLY A 55 4.39 3.28 1.05
CA GLY A 55 5.11 3.65 2.27
C GLY A 55 5.07 2.60 3.36
N TYR A 56 4.82 1.35 3.00
CA TYR A 56 4.80 0.23 3.95
C TYR A 56 5.97 -0.70 3.71
N ASN A 57 6.40 -1.42 4.75
CA ASN A 57 7.22 -2.58 4.50
C ASN A 57 6.29 -3.70 3.99
N LYS A 58 6.89 -4.75 3.43
CA LYS A 58 6.12 -5.79 2.77
C LYS A 58 5.12 -6.48 3.70
N ILE A 59 5.54 -6.79 4.93
CA ILE A 59 4.69 -7.48 5.89
C ILE A 59 3.51 -6.62 6.30
N ASP A 60 3.76 -5.33 6.59
CA ASP A 60 2.70 -4.41 6.96
C ASP A 60 1.71 -4.19 5.82
N PHE A 61 2.21 -4.18 4.58
CA PHE A 61 1.35 -4.04 3.41
C PHE A 61 0.44 -5.27 3.26
N ILE A 62 1.00 -6.47 3.44
CA ILE A 62 0.21 -7.71 3.42
C ILE A 62 -0.88 -7.65 4.49
N PHE A 63 -0.51 -7.22 5.69
CA PHE A 63 -1.47 -7.10 6.79
C PHE A 63 -2.60 -6.12 6.44
N LYS A 64 -2.23 -4.98 5.85
CA LYS A 64 -3.21 -3.98 5.42
C LYS A 64 -4.16 -4.54 4.39
N LEU A 65 -3.64 -5.26 3.39
CA LEU A 65 -4.46 -5.87 2.35
C LEU A 65 -5.43 -6.90 2.96
N LYS A 66 -4.93 -7.74 3.85
CA LYS A 66 -5.78 -8.75 4.51
C LYS A 66 -6.87 -8.10 5.32
N THR A 67 -6.53 -7.07 6.08
CA THR A 67 -7.49 -6.35 6.91
C THR A 67 -8.62 -5.75 6.08
N GLU A 68 -8.31 -5.31 4.87
CA GLU A 68 -9.29 -4.71 3.98
C GLU A 68 -9.95 -5.71 3.04
N GLY A 69 -9.65 -6.99 3.21
CA GLY A 69 -10.27 -8.04 2.39
C GLY A 69 -9.76 -8.09 0.96
N GLU A 70 -8.59 -7.53 0.70
CA GLU A 70 -8.03 -7.54 -0.64
C GLU A 70 -7.26 -8.82 -0.93
N ALA A 71 -7.29 -9.26 -2.18
CA ALA A 71 -6.62 -10.49 -2.59
C ALA A 71 -5.10 -10.30 -2.64
N ILE A 72 -4.39 -11.33 -2.20
CA ILE A 72 -2.94 -11.39 -2.29
C ILE A 72 -2.60 -12.56 -3.20
N PHE A 73 -1.94 -12.29 -4.33
CA PHE A 73 -1.73 -13.29 -5.37
C PHE A 73 -0.47 -14.13 -5.16
N ASP A 74 0.49 -13.61 -4.38
CA ASP A 74 1.82 -14.21 -4.25
C ASP A 74 1.88 -15.29 -3.18
N TYR A 75 0.92 -15.30 -2.26
CA TYR A 75 0.91 -16.20 -1.12
C TYR A 75 -0.50 -16.72 -0.88
N ASN A 76 -0.60 -17.97 -0.45
CA ASN A 76 -1.89 -18.50 0.02
C ASN A 76 -2.06 -18.14 1.50
N ASP A 77 -3.23 -18.45 2.06
CA ASP A 77 -3.55 -18.08 3.45
C ASP A 77 -2.60 -18.72 4.45
N ASP A 78 -2.20 -19.97 4.22
CA ASP A 78 -1.27 -20.66 5.12
C ASP A 78 0.10 -19.98 5.12
N GLU A 79 0.57 -19.60 3.94
CA GLU A 79 1.85 -18.89 3.81
C GLU A 79 1.81 -17.53 4.50
N ILE A 80 0.69 -16.83 4.39
CA ILE A 80 0.51 -15.54 5.05
C ILE A 80 0.53 -15.71 6.56
N ASP A 81 -0.15 -16.74 7.07
CA ASP A 81 -0.15 -17.04 8.50
C ASP A 81 1.26 -17.35 9.00
N GLU A 82 2.05 -18.07 8.22
CA GLU A 82 3.44 -18.35 8.56
C GLU A 82 4.27 -17.08 8.62
N ILE A 83 4.10 -16.18 7.67
CA ILE A 83 4.82 -14.90 7.63
C ILE A 83 4.50 -14.09 8.89
N PHE A 84 3.24 -14.02 9.27
CA PHE A 84 2.84 -13.29 10.47
C PHE A 84 3.36 -13.94 11.73
N SER A 85 3.32 -15.26 11.82
CA SER A 85 3.84 -15.98 12.98
C SER A 85 5.34 -15.76 13.13
N ALA A 86 6.08 -15.87 12.05
CA ALA A 86 7.53 -15.62 12.05
C ALA A 86 7.84 -14.17 12.45
N SER A 87 7.03 -13.23 11.94
CA SER A 87 7.20 -11.82 12.26
C SER A 87 7.01 -11.54 13.75
N LYS A 88 6.04 -12.22 14.38
CA LYS A 88 5.77 -12.05 15.81
C LYS A 88 6.86 -12.62 16.70
N GLN A 89 7.64 -13.57 16.18
CA GLN A 89 8.71 -14.22 16.94
C GLN A 89 10.03 -13.45 16.89
N LEU A 90 10.11 -12.42 16.08
CA LEU A 90 11.31 -11.60 16.00
C LEU A 90 11.41 -10.68 17.21
N PRO A 91 12.62 -10.49 17.75
CA PRO A 91 12.83 -9.62 18.91
C PRO A 91 12.59 -8.14 18.59
#